data_cb9d62369a43ae748056f76e709bf335
#
_entry.id   cb9d62369a43ae748056f76e709bf335
#
_cell.length_a   1.000
_cell.length_b   1.000
_cell.length_c   1.000
_cell.angle_alpha   90.00
_cell.angle_beta   90.00
_cell.angle_gamma   90.00
#
_symmetry.space_group_name_H-M   'P 1'
#
loop_
_entity.id
_entity.type
_entity.pdbx_description
1 polymer ?
#
loop_
_entity_poly.entity_id
_entity_poly.type
_entity_poly.pdbx_seq_one_letter_code
_entity_poly.pdbx_strand_id
1 'polypeptide(L)' 'MQHLEEQIAHLTRSVEEMSDVIARQQQEIDVLTRRVAMLMQREAERQQDGGGGVVFADERPPHY' A
#
# COMPACT_ATOMS: atom_id res chain seq x y z
N MET A 1 27.03 33.21 -14.29
CA MET A 1 27.46 31.82 -14.24
C MET A 1 27.29 31.25 -12.83
N GLN A 2 27.84 31.96 -11.84
CA GLN A 2 27.75 31.51 -10.47
C GLN A 2 26.31 31.33 -10.01
N HIS A 3 25.44 32.26 -10.42
CA HIS A 3 24.05 32.20 -10.07
C HIS A 3 23.38 30.95 -10.63
N LEU A 4 23.68 30.62 -11.89
CA LEU A 4 23.13 29.41 -12.50
C LEU A 4 23.67 28.17 -11.85
N GLU A 5 24.93 28.16 -11.46
CA GLU A 5 25.50 27.02 -10.78
C GLU A 5 24.83 26.79 -9.44
N GLU A 6 24.53 27.88 -8.74
CA GLU A 6 23.82 27.75 -7.46
C GLU A 6 22.42 27.21 -7.64
N GLN A 7 21.75 27.66 -8.70
CA GLN A 7 20.40 27.15 -8.99
C GLN A 7 20.44 25.67 -9.34
N ILE A 8 21.41 25.25 -10.12
CA ILE A 8 21.56 23.85 -10.48
C ILE A 8 21.83 23.01 -9.24
N ALA A 9 22.70 23.49 -8.37
CA ALA A 9 23.00 22.77 -7.15
C ALA A 9 21.76 22.64 -6.26
N HIS A 10 20.96 23.71 -6.19
CA HIS A 10 19.73 23.67 -5.40
C HIS A 10 18.73 22.68 -5.99
N LEU A 11 18.58 22.72 -7.31
CA LEU A 11 17.66 21.79 -7.96
C LEU A 11 18.12 20.34 -7.82
N THR A 12 19.43 20.12 -7.94
CA THR A 12 19.96 18.78 -7.78
C THR A 12 19.67 18.24 -6.39
N ARG A 13 19.86 19.05 -5.36
CA ARG A 13 19.57 18.64 -4.00
C ARG A 13 18.08 18.35 -3.83
N SER A 14 17.23 19.20 -4.41
CA SER A 14 15.80 18.99 -4.32
C SER A 14 15.39 17.68 -4.97
N VAL A 15 15.96 17.35 -6.12
CA VAL A 15 15.66 16.11 -6.80
C VAL A 15 16.12 14.92 -5.96
N GLU A 16 17.30 15.02 -5.35
CA GLU A 16 17.80 13.95 -4.51
C GLU A 16 16.91 13.73 -3.29
N GLU A 17 16.46 14.82 -2.69
CA GLU A 17 15.56 14.71 -1.54
C GLU A 17 14.23 14.08 -1.93
N MET A 18 13.69 14.46 -3.08
CA MET A 18 12.46 13.86 -3.56
C MET A 18 12.64 12.39 -3.89
N SER A 19 13.80 12.02 -4.44
CA SER A 19 14.09 10.62 -4.72
C SER A 19 14.10 9.81 -3.44
N ASP A 20 14.65 10.36 -2.36
CA ASP A 20 14.66 9.68 -1.07
C ASP A 20 13.24 9.49 -0.54
N VAL A 21 12.40 10.51 -0.70
CA VAL A 21 11.00 10.43 -0.27
C VAL A 21 10.28 9.35 -1.06
N ILE A 22 10.49 9.32 -2.37
CA ILE A 22 9.84 8.33 -3.22
C ILE A 22 10.26 6.92 -2.81
N ALA A 23 11.55 6.72 -2.54
CA ALA A 23 12.03 5.41 -2.13
C ALA A 23 11.38 4.98 -0.82
N ARG A 24 11.27 5.90 0.14
CA ARG A 24 10.63 5.61 1.41
C ARG A 24 9.15 5.29 1.23
N GLN A 25 8.47 6.05 0.41
CA GLN A 25 7.06 5.82 0.14
C GLN A 25 6.85 4.47 -0.54
N GLN A 26 7.76 4.10 -1.43
CA GLN A 26 7.65 2.80 -2.08
C GLN A 26 7.76 1.67 -1.07
N GLN A 27 8.65 1.81 -0.10
CA GLN A 27 8.76 0.82 0.96
C GLN A 27 7.50 0.74 1.79
N GLU A 28 6.90 1.89 2.08
CA GLU A 28 5.64 1.92 2.83
C GLU A 28 4.52 1.25 2.04
N ILE A 29 4.47 1.52 0.75
CA ILE A 29 3.48 0.89 -0.12
C ILE A 29 3.68 -0.62 -0.14
N ASP A 30 4.92 -1.07 -0.24
CA ASP A 30 5.21 -2.50 -0.24
C ASP A 30 4.73 -3.17 1.04
N VAL A 31 4.98 -2.54 2.19
CA VAL A 31 4.54 -3.08 3.47
C VAL A 31 3.02 -3.15 3.52
N LEU A 32 2.36 -2.08 3.12
CA LEU A 32 0.90 -2.05 3.13
C LEU A 32 0.31 -3.06 2.18
N THR A 33 0.92 -3.22 1.02
CA THR A 33 0.45 -4.20 0.04
C THR A 33 0.51 -5.60 0.62
N ARG A 34 1.61 -5.93 1.31
CA ARG A 34 1.74 -7.26 1.91
C ARG A 34 0.73 -7.46 3.03
N ARG A 35 0.49 -6.42 3.84
CA ARG A 35 -0.49 -6.54 4.92
C ARG A 35 -1.91 -6.72 4.40
N VAL A 36 -2.24 -5.98 3.35
CA VAL A 36 -3.56 -6.14 2.73
C VAL A 36 -3.71 -7.55 2.18
N ALA A 37 -2.67 -8.06 1.51
CA ALA A 37 -2.73 -9.40 0.97
C ALA A 37 -2.93 -10.43 2.06
N MET A 38 -2.25 -10.27 3.20
CA MET A 38 -2.42 -11.17 4.32
C MET A 38 -3.82 -11.11 4.91
N LEU A 39 -4.35 -9.91 5.03
CA LEU A 39 -5.70 -9.74 5.56
C LEU A 39 -6.74 -10.35 4.63
N MET A 40 -6.54 -10.17 3.33
CA MET A 40 -7.46 -10.75 2.36
C MET A 40 -7.40 -12.28 2.40
N GLN A 41 -6.22 -12.83 2.59
CA GLN A 41 -6.06 -14.27 2.68
C GLN A 41 -6.75 -14.80 3.94
N ARG A 42 -6.58 -14.12 5.07
CA ARG A 42 -7.25 -14.50 6.29
C ARG A 42 -8.77 -14.47 6.13
N GLU A 43 -9.23 -13.43 5.46
CA GLU A 43 -10.67 -13.29 5.25
C GLU A 43 -11.20 -14.43 4.40
N ALA A 44 -10.46 -14.80 3.35
CA ALA A 44 -10.85 -15.89 2.49
C ALA A 44 -10.89 -17.21 3.27
N GLU A 45 -9.89 -17.43 4.13
CA GLU A 45 -9.84 -18.65 4.93
C GLU A 45 -10.96 -18.68 5.94
N ARG A 46 -11.26 -17.53 6.54
CA ARG A 46 -12.34 -17.46 7.52
C ARG A 46 -13.68 -17.73 6.87
N GLN A 47 -13.88 -17.25 5.65
CA GLN A 47 -15.12 -17.52 4.94
C GLN A 47 -15.26 -18.98 4.60
N GLN A 48 -14.17 -19.64 4.27
CA GLN A 48 -14.21 -21.07 4.02
C GLN A 48 -14.52 -21.85 5.29
N ASP A 49 -13.86 -21.48 6.39
CA ASP A 49 -14.03 -22.17 7.66
C ASP A 49 -15.39 -21.88 8.28
N GLY A 50 -15.80 -20.66 8.22
CA GLY A 50 -17.04 -20.21 8.77
C GLY A 50 -18.21 -20.75 8.00
N GLY A 51 -17.90 -21.41 7.05
CA GLY A 51 -18.86 -21.99 6.30
C GLY A 51 -19.35 -21.08 5.55
N GLY A 52 -19.01 -21.19 5.76
CA GLY A 52 -19.30 -20.68 5.33
C GLY A 52 -20.27 -19.89 5.58
N GLY A 53 -20.73 -19.60 6.04
CA GLY A 53 -21.38 -18.72 6.16
C GLY A 53 -21.58 -17.70 6.40
N VAL A 54 -21.55 -17.70 6.51
CA VAL A 54 -21.67 -16.53 6.58
C VAL A 54 -22.05 -15.66 6.22
N VAL A 55 -22.21 -15.77 6.24
CA VAL A 55 -22.26 -14.88 5.73
C VAL A 55 -22.72 -13.94 5.47
N PHE A 56 -22.79 -13.96 5.45
CA PHE A 56 -22.91 -13.00 5.02
C PHE A 56 -23.77 -12.39 4.79
N ALA A 57 -23.62 -12.59 4.92
CA ALA A 57 -24.10 -12.10 4.56
C ALA A 57 -24.73 -11.65 4.31
N ASP A 58 -24.74 -11.86 4.55
CA ASP A 58 -25.27 -11.59 4.07
C ASP A 58 -25.93 -11.68 3.65
N GLU A 59 -25.99 -11.95 3.76
CA GLU A 59 -26.53 -12.22 3.24
C GLU A 59 -27.11 -12.77 3.06
N ARG A 60 -27.45 -13.25 3.36
CA ARG A 60 -28.09 -14.02 3.20
C ARG A 60 -28.47 -14.65 3.25
N PRO A 61 -28.41 -14.88 3.35
CA PRO A 61 -28.85 -15.75 3.35
C PRO A 61 -29.25 -16.47 3.34
N PRO A 62 -29.36 -16.96 3.31
CA PRO A 62 -29.59 -17.80 3.18
C PRO A 62 -29.85 -18.53 3.09
N HIS A 63 -29.77 -18.82 3.12
CA HIS A 63 -29.77 -19.33 2.80
C HIS A 63 -30.11 -19.55 2.88
N TYR A 64 -30.21 -19.91 3.06
CA TYR A 64 -30.21 -19.83 3.02
C TYR A 64 -30.75 -19.91 3.01
#